data_23453412aa465574de2cec80e99ab45e
#
_entry.id   23453412aa465574de2cec80e99ab45e
#
_cell.length_a   1.000
_cell.length_b   1.000
_cell.length_c   1.000
_cell.angle_alpha   90.00
_cell.angle_beta   90.00
_cell.angle_gamma   90.00
#
_symmetry.space_group_name_H-M   'P 1'
#
loop_
_entity.id
_entity.type
_entity.pdbx_description
1 polymer ?
#
loop_
_entity_poly.entity_id
_entity_poly.type
_entity_poly.pdbx_seq_one_letter_code
_entity_poly.pdbx_strand_id
1 'polypeptide(L)'
;MFNPVDVPPPEDVILTIAGKTIGTAGNYVVYSGQAKAGKSTYLSATIASAFLPAYQDTFGIKLKPPDDRPIVAYFDTESSRFDFHRQMTRIKTLGNLEKYPNTLDAFNTREDGPGKIRALIRHYLDITPKCSVLVVDGFLDLCLNYNDEVETRKLTNWFKLITKQYNILLIGVLHLSKGQGETLGHLGSNTDRWAQSTLIVEKNKEARQFVLKPKFLRSSEDFEPIAIFNYDGKWQQIPYEMTVQQTFKTGKK
;
A
#
# COMPACT_ATOMS: atom_id res chain seq x y z
N MET A 1 0.80 32.50 -7.63
CA MET A 1 2.09 33.07 -7.20
C MET A 1 2.32 32.58 -5.79
N PHE A 2 3.54 32.14 -5.44
CA PHE A 2 3.89 31.71 -4.08
C PHE A 2 3.80 32.91 -3.13
N ASN A 3 3.08 32.74 -2.02
CA ASN A 3 3.01 33.73 -0.95
C ASN A 3 3.65 33.13 0.32
N PRO A 4 4.80 33.62 0.79
CA PRO A 4 5.49 33.04 1.95
C PRO A 4 4.75 33.22 3.28
N VAL A 5 3.71 34.06 3.31
CA VAL A 5 2.87 34.28 4.50
C VAL A 5 1.71 33.27 4.55
N ASP A 6 1.39 32.64 3.42
CA ASP A 6 0.34 31.64 3.30
C ASP A 6 0.91 30.25 3.61
N VAL A 7 1.06 29.96 4.90
CA VAL A 7 1.57 28.66 5.37
C VAL A 7 0.44 27.65 5.29
N PRO A 8 0.54 26.61 4.45
CA PRO A 8 -0.49 25.57 4.38
C PRO A 8 -0.61 24.85 5.74
N PRO A 9 -1.80 24.34 6.09
CA PRO A 9 -1.94 23.51 7.28
C PRO A 9 -1.05 22.26 7.19
N PRO A 10 -0.66 21.68 8.34
CA PRO A 10 0.06 20.41 8.34
C PRO A 10 -0.71 19.34 7.59
N GLU A 11 -0.02 18.47 6.87
CA GLU A 11 -0.65 17.34 6.18
C GLU A 11 -1.22 16.34 7.21
N ASP A 12 -2.43 15.80 6.95
CA ASP A 12 -3.03 14.76 7.77
C ASP A 12 -2.29 13.44 7.58
N VAL A 13 -1.54 13.01 8.59
CA VAL A 13 -0.83 11.73 8.57
C VAL A 13 -1.83 10.59 8.75
N ILE A 14 -1.97 9.73 7.73
CA ILE A 14 -2.91 8.62 7.70
C ILE A 14 -2.20 7.27 7.90
N LEU A 15 -0.99 7.09 7.34
CA LEU A 15 -0.22 5.86 7.45
C LEU A 15 1.14 6.12 8.10
N THR A 16 1.44 5.38 9.17
CA THR A 16 2.77 5.31 9.76
C THR A 16 3.29 3.88 9.80
N ILE A 17 4.61 3.69 9.71
CA ILE A 17 5.28 2.41 9.89
C ILE A 17 6.48 2.64 10.80
N ALA A 18 6.60 1.85 11.87
CA ALA A 18 7.62 2.01 12.91
C ALA A 18 7.73 3.47 13.43
N GLY A 19 6.57 4.16 13.55
CA GLY A 19 6.49 5.56 13.96
C GLY A 19 6.88 6.60 12.91
N LYS A 20 7.33 6.17 11.71
CA LYS A 20 7.69 7.08 10.61
C LYS A 20 6.48 7.38 9.73
N THR A 21 6.36 8.61 9.25
CA THR A 21 5.30 9.03 8.32
C THR A 21 5.52 8.42 6.94
N ILE A 22 4.56 7.62 6.49
CA ILE A 22 4.59 6.91 5.21
C ILE A 22 3.60 7.49 4.22
N GLY A 23 2.40 7.86 4.68
CA GLY A 23 1.35 8.38 3.82
C GLY A 23 0.46 9.40 4.50
N THR A 24 0.18 10.49 3.78
CA THR A 24 -0.68 11.60 4.20
C THR A 24 -1.84 11.75 3.23
N ALA A 25 -2.90 12.43 3.64
CA ALA A 25 -4.01 12.78 2.75
C ALA A 25 -3.50 13.56 1.52
N GLY A 26 -4.14 13.35 0.37
CA GLY A 26 -3.73 13.98 -0.90
C GLY A 26 -2.55 13.32 -1.61
N ASN A 27 -1.99 12.23 -1.07
CA ASN A 27 -0.82 11.54 -1.61
C ASN A 27 -1.09 10.06 -1.88
N TYR A 28 -0.10 9.37 -2.49
CA TYR A 28 -0.18 7.93 -2.66
C TYR A 28 1.11 7.21 -2.27
N VAL A 29 0.95 5.96 -1.83
CA VAL A 29 1.98 5.05 -1.34
C VAL A 29 1.94 3.76 -2.13
N VAL A 30 3.10 3.15 -2.36
CA VAL A 30 3.22 1.91 -3.14
C VAL A 30 3.93 0.82 -2.36
N TYR A 31 3.31 -0.34 -2.30
CA TYR A 31 3.94 -1.59 -1.90
C TYR A 31 4.41 -2.32 -3.15
N SER A 32 5.72 -2.43 -3.34
CA SER A 32 6.31 -3.13 -4.47
C SER A 32 6.99 -4.43 -4.04
N GLY A 33 7.06 -5.40 -4.93
CA GLY A 33 7.74 -6.68 -4.64
C GLY A 33 7.49 -7.70 -5.74
N GLN A 34 8.31 -8.73 -5.79
CA GLN A 34 8.14 -9.82 -6.73
C GLN A 34 6.81 -10.56 -6.50
N ALA A 35 6.37 -11.34 -7.49
CA ALA A 35 5.23 -12.24 -7.31
C ALA A 35 5.47 -13.17 -6.11
N LYS A 36 4.43 -13.37 -5.29
CA LYS A 36 4.46 -14.21 -4.07
C LYS A 36 5.44 -13.74 -2.98
N ALA A 37 5.85 -12.47 -3.01
CA ALA A 37 6.72 -11.87 -2.00
C ALA A 37 6.00 -11.50 -0.69
N GLY A 38 4.67 -11.62 -0.61
CA GLY A 38 3.91 -11.31 0.60
C GLY A 38 3.26 -9.91 0.60
N LYS A 39 3.22 -9.22 -0.56
CA LYS A 39 2.60 -7.87 -0.69
C LYS A 39 1.19 -7.81 -0.12
N SER A 40 0.31 -8.72 -0.57
CA SER A 40 -1.08 -8.78 -0.10
C SER A 40 -1.22 -9.11 1.40
N THR A 41 -0.18 -9.71 2.02
CA THR A 41 -0.17 -9.92 3.47
C THR A 41 0.09 -8.61 4.20
N TYR A 42 1.10 -7.84 3.78
CA TYR A 42 1.35 -6.52 4.35
C TYR A 42 0.22 -5.54 4.07
N LEU A 43 -0.40 -5.61 2.89
CA LEU A 43 -1.59 -4.82 2.57
C LEU A 43 -2.76 -5.16 3.49
N SER A 44 -3.00 -6.46 3.74
CA SER A 44 -4.01 -6.91 4.71
C SER A 44 -3.71 -6.41 6.13
N ALA A 45 -2.43 -6.41 6.54
CA ALA A 45 -1.99 -5.88 7.83
C ALA A 45 -2.22 -4.36 7.92
N THR A 46 -1.93 -3.63 6.84
CA THR A 46 -2.19 -2.19 6.75
C THR A 46 -3.68 -1.88 6.91
N ILE A 47 -4.55 -2.56 6.15
CA ILE A 47 -6.00 -2.37 6.25
C ILE A 47 -6.50 -2.73 7.65
N ALA A 48 -6.06 -3.88 8.19
CA ALA A 48 -6.47 -4.36 9.51
C ALA A 48 -6.12 -3.37 10.62
N SER A 49 -4.98 -2.69 10.52
CA SER A 49 -4.52 -1.73 11.53
C SER A 49 -5.43 -0.51 11.67
N ALA A 50 -6.26 -0.20 10.66
CA ALA A 50 -7.25 0.89 10.74
C ALA A 50 -8.36 0.63 11.76
N PHE A 51 -8.57 -0.63 12.14
CA PHE A 51 -9.69 -1.06 12.99
C PHE A 51 -9.24 -1.51 14.37
N LEU A 52 -7.95 -1.44 14.65
CA LEU A 52 -7.40 -1.68 15.98
C LEU A 52 -7.54 -0.46 16.88
N PRO A 53 -7.58 -0.65 18.23
CA PRO A 53 -7.51 0.47 19.17
C PRO A 53 -6.32 1.40 18.88
N ALA A 54 -6.46 2.69 19.23
CA ALA A 54 -5.47 3.72 18.89
C ALA A 54 -4.04 3.44 19.40
N TYR A 55 -3.90 2.64 20.47
CA TYR A 55 -2.61 2.25 21.07
C TYR A 55 -2.02 0.96 20.48
N GLN A 56 -2.73 0.30 19.54
CA GLN A 56 -2.26 -0.93 18.87
C GLN A 56 -1.88 -0.67 17.42
N ASP A 57 -1.04 -1.52 16.89
CA ASP A 57 -0.67 -1.57 15.49
C ASP A 57 -0.64 -3.03 14.99
N THR A 58 -0.40 -3.21 13.70
CA THR A 58 -0.18 -4.53 13.10
C THR A 58 1.24 -4.58 12.56
N PHE A 59 2.14 -5.23 13.29
CA PHE A 59 3.56 -5.34 12.89
C PHE A 59 4.26 -3.97 12.74
N GLY A 60 3.99 -3.03 13.64
CA GLY A 60 4.50 -1.67 13.55
C GLY A 60 3.81 -0.79 12.49
N ILE A 61 2.80 -1.31 11.79
CA ILE A 61 2.02 -0.58 10.78
C ILE A 61 0.76 -0.03 11.43
N LYS A 62 0.49 1.27 11.25
CA LYS A 62 -0.69 1.95 11.75
C LYS A 62 -1.32 2.80 10.68
N LEU A 63 -2.52 2.40 10.27
CA LEU A 63 -3.40 3.18 9.41
C LEU A 63 -4.44 3.87 10.29
N LYS A 64 -4.49 5.20 10.24
CA LYS A 64 -5.40 6.01 11.07
C LYS A 64 -6.21 6.95 10.18
N PRO A 65 -7.35 6.49 9.63
CA PRO A 65 -8.31 7.37 8.98
C PRO A 65 -8.77 8.49 9.93
N PRO A 66 -9.05 9.71 9.45
CA PRO A 66 -9.67 10.77 10.26
C PRO A 66 -11.04 10.34 10.79
N ASP A 67 -11.40 10.79 12.00
CA ASP A 67 -12.65 10.39 12.68
C ASP A 67 -13.91 10.81 11.91
N ASP A 68 -13.86 11.94 11.21
CA ASP A 68 -14.95 12.46 10.38
C ASP A 68 -15.01 11.77 8.99
N ARG A 69 -13.95 11.06 8.59
CA ARG A 69 -13.81 10.35 7.32
C ARG A 69 -13.22 8.95 7.51
N PRO A 70 -13.91 8.06 8.26
CA PRO A 70 -13.34 6.79 8.73
C PRO A 70 -13.33 5.66 7.69
N ILE A 71 -13.86 5.88 6.47
CA ILE A 71 -14.06 4.81 5.50
C ILE A 71 -12.76 4.47 4.78
N VAL A 72 -12.43 3.18 4.80
CA VAL A 72 -11.37 2.54 4.02
C VAL A 72 -12.03 1.73 2.90
N ALA A 73 -11.72 2.05 1.65
CA ALA A 73 -12.17 1.32 0.47
C ALA A 73 -11.04 0.41 -0.05
N TYR A 74 -11.35 -0.85 -0.30
CA TYR A 74 -10.41 -1.83 -0.84
C TYR A 74 -10.92 -2.40 -2.16
N PHE A 75 -10.16 -2.18 -3.24
CA PHE A 75 -10.40 -2.73 -4.58
C PHE A 75 -9.33 -3.77 -4.89
N ASP A 76 -9.73 -5.03 -4.97
CA ASP A 76 -8.88 -6.13 -5.41
C ASP A 76 -9.13 -6.39 -6.91
N THR A 77 -8.09 -6.21 -7.72
CA THR A 77 -8.16 -6.33 -9.18
C THR A 77 -7.56 -7.63 -9.69
N GLU A 78 -6.81 -8.37 -8.85
CA GLU A 78 -6.05 -9.55 -9.26
C GLU A 78 -6.65 -10.88 -8.79
N SER A 79 -7.26 -10.89 -7.59
CA SER A 79 -7.57 -12.13 -6.90
C SER A 79 -8.82 -12.84 -7.41
N SER A 80 -8.78 -14.18 -7.44
CA SER A 80 -10.00 -14.99 -7.55
C SER A 80 -10.95 -14.69 -6.38
N ARG A 81 -12.25 -14.99 -6.52
CA ARG A 81 -13.20 -14.84 -5.40
C ARG A 81 -12.77 -15.59 -4.14
N PHE A 82 -12.14 -16.75 -4.31
CA PHE A 82 -11.62 -17.53 -3.19
C PHE A 82 -10.43 -16.83 -2.51
N ASP A 83 -9.49 -16.32 -3.29
CA ASP A 83 -8.33 -15.62 -2.76
C ASP A 83 -8.70 -14.27 -2.14
N PHE A 84 -9.66 -13.56 -2.72
CA PHE A 84 -10.24 -12.35 -2.15
C PHE A 84 -10.88 -12.64 -0.78
N HIS A 85 -11.70 -13.68 -0.68
CA HIS A 85 -12.28 -14.09 0.60
C HIS A 85 -11.19 -14.42 1.64
N ARG A 86 -10.11 -15.10 1.21
CA ARG A 86 -8.97 -15.41 2.09
C ARG A 86 -8.26 -14.15 2.55
N GLN A 87 -8.13 -13.13 1.71
CA GLN A 87 -7.56 -11.83 2.10
C GLN A 87 -8.47 -11.12 3.09
N MET A 88 -9.78 -11.09 2.86
CA MET A 88 -10.75 -10.51 3.79
C MET A 88 -10.69 -11.22 5.15
N THR A 89 -10.63 -12.55 5.16
CA THR A 89 -10.45 -13.34 6.40
C THR A 89 -9.17 -12.95 7.12
N ARG A 90 -8.06 -12.72 6.39
CA ARG A 90 -6.79 -12.27 6.98
C ARG A 90 -6.93 -10.89 7.61
N ILE A 91 -7.58 -9.94 6.94
CA ILE A 91 -7.86 -8.60 7.49
C ILE A 91 -8.65 -8.74 8.79
N LYS A 92 -9.70 -9.56 8.79
CA LYS A 92 -10.52 -9.83 9.96
C LYS A 92 -9.69 -10.37 11.13
N THR A 93 -8.84 -11.37 10.86
CA THR A 93 -7.98 -12.01 11.89
C THR A 93 -6.93 -11.03 12.45
N LEU A 94 -6.22 -10.31 11.57
CA LEU A 94 -5.18 -9.35 11.98
C LEU A 94 -5.76 -8.14 12.71
N GLY A 95 -6.97 -7.71 12.36
CA GLY A 95 -7.69 -6.64 13.04
C GLY A 95 -8.44 -7.07 14.30
N ASN A 96 -8.36 -8.35 14.68
CA ASN A 96 -9.11 -8.94 15.80
C ASN A 96 -10.61 -8.60 15.76
N LEU A 97 -11.20 -8.70 14.57
CA LEU A 97 -12.58 -8.27 14.33
C LEU A 97 -13.55 -9.44 14.51
N GLU A 98 -14.61 -9.25 15.28
CA GLU A 98 -15.72 -10.21 15.35
C GLU A 98 -16.54 -10.21 14.05
N LYS A 99 -16.77 -9.02 13.48
CA LYS A 99 -17.45 -8.78 12.19
C LYS A 99 -16.73 -7.70 11.40
N TYR A 100 -16.95 -7.64 10.10
CA TYR A 100 -16.42 -6.54 9.29
C TYR A 100 -17.07 -5.23 9.70
N PRO A 101 -16.27 -4.17 9.92
CA PRO A 101 -16.81 -2.86 10.30
C PRO A 101 -17.52 -2.20 9.11
N ASN A 102 -18.54 -1.40 9.38
CA ASN A 102 -19.26 -0.62 8.35
C ASN A 102 -18.39 0.48 7.71
N THR A 103 -17.18 0.66 8.19
CA THR A 103 -16.17 1.59 7.65
C THR A 103 -15.16 0.90 6.75
N LEU A 104 -15.36 -0.38 6.41
CA LEU A 104 -14.58 -1.12 5.42
C LEU A 104 -15.49 -1.52 4.25
N ASP A 105 -15.27 -0.89 3.11
CA ASP A 105 -15.88 -1.27 1.84
C ASP A 105 -14.88 -2.05 1.00
N ALA A 106 -15.26 -3.24 0.51
CA ALA A 106 -14.35 -4.10 -0.23
C ALA A 106 -15.00 -4.64 -1.52
N PHE A 107 -14.26 -4.53 -2.63
CA PHE A 107 -14.73 -4.86 -3.98
C PHE A 107 -13.74 -5.79 -4.67
N ASN A 108 -14.22 -6.86 -5.28
CA ASN A 108 -13.43 -7.66 -6.21
C ASN A 108 -13.80 -7.27 -7.64
N THR A 109 -12.85 -6.69 -8.35
CA THR A 109 -13.03 -6.12 -9.70
C THR A 109 -12.16 -6.83 -10.75
N ARG A 110 -11.70 -8.05 -10.45
CA ARG A 110 -10.82 -8.84 -11.31
C ARG A 110 -11.33 -9.02 -12.75
N GLU A 111 -12.65 -9.10 -12.91
CA GLU A 111 -13.25 -9.34 -14.22
C GLU A 111 -13.47 -8.06 -15.03
N ASP A 112 -13.15 -6.90 -14.44
CA ASP A 112 -13.34 -5.60 -15.04
C ASP A 112 -12.07 -5.12 -15.76
N GLY A 113 -12.24 -4.44 -16.89
CA GLY A 113 -11.12 -3.82 -17.60
C GLY A 113 -10.67 -2.49 -16.97
N PRO A 114 -9.45 -2.00 -17.29
CA PRO A 114 -8.84 -0.83 -16.64
C PRO A 114 -9.71 0.42 -16.62
N GLY A 115 -10.38 0.71 -17.73
CA GLY A 115 -11.29 1.86 -17.84
C GLY A 115 -12.49 1.76 -16.90
N LYS A 116 -13.09 0.55 -16.77
CA LYS A 116 -14.23 0.30 -15.90
C LYS A 116 -13.82 0.39 -14.43
N ILE A 117 -12.67 -0.17 -14.05
CA ILE A 117 -12.15 -0.10 -12.68
C ILE A 117 -11.96 1.36 -12.26
N ARG A 118 -11.30 2.18 -13.10
CA ARG A 118 -11.11 3.61 -12.81
C ARG A 118 -12.44 4.37 -12.71
N ALA A 119 -13.42 4.04 -13.56
CA ALA A 119 -14.76 4.63 -13.50
C ALA A 119 -15.51 4.24 -12.22
N LEU A 120 -15.43 2.96 -11.80
CA LEU A 120 -16.00 2.47 -10.54
C LEU A 120 -15.39 3.17 -9.33
N ILE A 121 -14.05 3.28 -9.28
CA ILE A 121 -13.35 3.98 -8.20
C ILE A 121 -13.82 5.44 -8.13
N ARG A 122 -13.88 6.14 -9.27
CA ARG A 122 -14.32 7.53 -9.29
C ARG A 122 -15.77 7.67 -8.81
N HIS A 123 -16.67 6.87 -9.35
CA HIS A 123 -18.07 6.87 -8.94
C HIS A 123 -18.22 6.59 -7.44
N TYR A 124 -17.49 5.59 -6.94
CA TYR A 124 -17.48 5.28 -5.51
C TYR A 124 -17.07 6.49 -4.66
N LEU A 125 -15.97 7.17 -5.03
CA LEU A 125 -15.49 8.35 -4.31
C LEU A 125 -16.47 9.53 -4.40
N ASP A 126 -17.16 9.71 -5.53
CA ASP A 126 -18.19 10.74 -5.69
C ASP A 126 -19.37 10.57 -4.73
N ILE A 127 -19.78 9.32 -4.48
CA ILE A 127 -20.94 9.00 -3.60
C ILE A 127 -20.55 8.70 -2.15
N THR A 128 -19.24 8.61 -1.84
CA THR A 128 -18.74 8.24 -0.51
C THR A 128 -17.76 9.31 0.02
N PRO A 129 -18.24 10.51 0.37
CA PRO A 129 -17.36 11.62 0.79
C PRO A 129 -16.62 11.35 2.11
N LYS A 130 -17.06 10.36 2.89
CA LYS A 130 -16.38 9.91 4.11
C LYS A 130 -15.22 8.93 3.86
N CYS A 131 -14.94 8.55 2.62
CA CYS A 131 -13.76 7.77 2.28
C CYS A 131 -12.50 8.62 2.41
N SER A 132 -11.54 8.19 3.21
CA SER A 132 -10.23 8.84 3.36
C SER A 132 -9.07 7.98 2.91
N VAL A 133 -9.27 6.67 2.77
CA VAL A 133 -8.26 5.73 2.31
C VAL A 133 -8.81 4.87 1.19
N LEU A 134 -8.11 4.87 0.07
CA LEU A 134 -8.37 3.99 -1.06
C LEU A 134 -7.21 3.02 -1.23
N VAL A 135 -7.48 1.73 -1.19
CA VAL A 135 -6.51 0.67 -1.39
C VAL A 135 -6.81 -0.05 -2.69
N VAL A 136 -5.81 -0.23 -3.56
CA VAL A 136 -5.94 -0.93 -4.85
C VAL A 136 -4.84 -1.99 -4.98
N ASP A 137 -5.23 -3.26 -5.01
CA ASP A 137 -4.36 -4.42 -5.23
C ASP A 137 -4.68 -5.03 -6.62
N GLY A 138 -4.07 -4.58 -7.75
CA GLY A 138 -2.82 -4.01 -8.09
C GLY A 138 -2.96 -2.85 -9.13
N PHE A 139 -1.97 -1.98 -9.12
CA PHE A 139 -1.95 -0.81 -10.02
C PHE A 139 -1.78 -1.17 -11.51
N LEU A 140 -1.21 -2.32 -11.83
CA LEU A 140 -1.03 -2.77 -13.22
C LEU A 140 -2.37 -2.93 -13.96
N ASP A 141 -3.42 -3.35 -13.26
CA ASP A 141 -4.75 -3.57 -13.85
C ASP A 141 -5.53 -2.28 -14.11
N LEU A 142 -4.95 -1.14 -13.73
CA LEU A 142 -5.51 0.18 -14.02
C LEU A 142 -5.06 0.75 -15.38
N CYS A 143 -4.14 0.07 -16.10
CA CYS A 143 -3.71 0.44 -17.45
C CYS A 143 -3.71 -0.77 -18.39
N LEU A 144 -3.82 -0.53 -19.68
CA LEU A 144 -3.76 -1.58 -20.72
C LEU A 144 -2.32 -2.03 -20.97
N ASN A 145 -1.39 -1.08 -20.94
CA ASN A 145 0.02 -1.35 -21.19
C ASN A 145 0.92 -0.56 -20.21
N TYR A 146 1.46 -1.26 -19.23
CA TYR A 146 2.37 -0.67 -18.24
C TYR A 146 3.75 -0.28 -18.80
N ASN A 147 4.07 -0.66 -20.05
CA ASN A 147 5.26 -0.24 -20.78
C ASN A 147 5.01 0.95 -21.72
N ASP A 148 3.78 1.40 -21.89
CA ASP A 148 3.47 2.61 -22.63
C ASP A 148 3.70 3.86 -21.75
N GLU A 149 4.64 4.71 -22.15
CA GLU A 149 5.02 5.90 -21.39
C GLU A 149 3.87 6.90 -21.26
N VAL A 150 3.08 7.09 -22.33
CA VAL A 150 1.98 8.05 -22.36
C VAL A 150 0.83 7.58 -21.47
N GLU A 151 0.49 6.29 -21.56
CA GLU A 151 -0.57 5.71 -20.73
C GLU A 151 -0.20 5.73 -19.26
N THR A 152 1.03 5.33 -18.92
CA THR A 152 1.50 5.30 -17.53
C THR A 152 1.63 6.69 -16.93
N ARG A 153 2.02 7.71 -17.71
CA ARG A 153 1.97 9.12 -17.28
C ARG A 153 0.53 9.59 -17.02
N LYS A 154 -0.43 9.23 -17.88
CA LYS A 154 -1.85 9.55 -17.65
C LYS A 154 -2.35 8.90 -16.37
N LEU A 155 -1.98 7.64 -16.10
CA LEU A 155 -2.38 6.93 -14.91
C LEU A 155 -1.77 7.56 -13.64
N THR A 156 -0.49 7.85 -13.61
CA THR A 156 0.14 8.49 -12.44
C THR A 156 -0.35 9.91 -12.21
N ASN A 157 -0.71 10.65 -13.28
CA ASN A 157 -1.41 11.93 -13.14
C ASN A 157 -2.81 11.75 -12.56
N TRP A 158 -3.54 10.71 -12.97
CA TRP A 158 -4.83 10.38 -12.39
C TRP A 158 -4.72 10.05 -10.90
N PHE A 159 -3.69 9.31 -10.43
CA PHE A 159 -3.43 9.11 -9.00
C PHE A 159 -3.31 10.44 -8.25
N LYS A 160 -2.49 11.37 -8.76
CA LYS A 160 -2.32 12.70 -8.15
C LYS A 160 -3.63 13.51 -8.12
N LEU A 161 -4.42 13.42 -9.19
CA LEU A 161 -5.67 14.16 -9.28
C LEU A 161 -6.72 13.63 -8.30
N ILE A 162 -6.95 12.31 -8.24
CA ILE A 162 -7.96 11.75 -7.35
C ILE A 162 -7.56 11.90 -5.88
N THR A 163 -6.28 11.71 -5.54
CA THR A 163 -5.82 11.88 -4.15
C THR A 163 -6.05 13.30 -3.67
N LYS A 164 -5.73 14.29 -4.52
CA LYS A 164 -5.95 15.70 -4.20
C LYS A 164 -7.44 16.08 -4.20
N GLN A 165 -8.19 15.67 -5.22
CA GLN A 165 -9.61 16.03 -5.39
C GLN A 165 -10.47 15.55 -4.23
N TYR A 166 -10.23 14.31 -3.77
CA TYR A 166 -11.00 13.67 -2.70
C TYR A 166 -10.30 13.75 -1.34
N ASN A 167 -9.12 14.36 -1.28
CA ASN A 167 -8.27 14.44 -0.08
C ASN A 167 -8.09 13.08 0.59
N ILE A 168 -7.71 12.05 -0.17
CA ILE A 168 -7.53 10.67 0.28
C ILE A 168 -6.07 10.26 0.26
N LEU A 169 -5.72 9.26 1.07
CA LEU A 169 -4.51 8.47 0.88
C LEU A 169 -4.82 7.30 -0.07
N LEU A 170 -4.12 7.21 -1.21
CA LEU A 170 -4.17 6.06 -2.10
C LEU A 170 -3.02 5.11 -1.77
N ILE A 171 -3.32 3.85 -1.52
CA ILE A 171 -2.32 2.79 -1.30
C ILE A 171 -2.45 1.77 -2.43
N GLY A 172 -1.35 1.45 -3.10
CA GLY A 172 -1.39 0.49 -4.18
C GLY A 172 -0.26 -0.52 -4.18
N VAL A 173 -0.45 -1.56 -4.98
CA VAL A 173 0.52 -2.64 -5.14
C VAL A 173 1.09 -2.63 -6.54
N LEU A 174 2.43 -2.78 -6.65
CA LEU A 174 3.14 -2.97 -7.90
C LEU A 174 4.05 -4.19 -7.88
N HIS A 175 4.18 -4.85 -9.02
CA HIS A 175 5.15 -5.92 -9.20
C HIS A 175 6.55 -5.37 -9.54
N LEU A 176 7.59 -6.02 -9.00
CA LEU A 176 8.98 -5.80 -9.43
C LEU A 176 9.33 -6.70 -10.61
N SER A 177 10.25 -6.21 -11.47
CA SER A 177 10.83 -7.02 -12.53
C SER A 177 11.66 -8.17 -11.96
N LYS A 178 11.70 -9.30 -12.68
CA LYS A 178 12.54 -10.43 -12.30
C LYS A 178 14.01 -10.06 -12.48
N GLY A 179 14.79 -10.07 -11.40
CA GLY A 179 16.26 -10.04 -11.44
C GLY A 179 16.94 -8.72 -11.09
N GLN A 180 16.29 -7.56 -11.11
CA GLN A 180 16.96 -6.26 -10.89
C GLN A 180 16.45 -5.46 -9.69
N GLY A 181 15.39 -5.93 -9.00
CA GLY A 181 14.82 -5.18 -7.86
C GLY A 181 14.15 -3.85 -8.26
N GLU A 182 14.02 -3.59 -9.55
CA GLU A 182 13.37 -2.40 -10.10
C GLU A 182 11.88 -2.63 -10.30
N THR A 183 11.10 -1.58 -10.16
CA THR A 183 9.66 -1.59 -10.44
C THR A 183 9.40 -1.84 -11.92
N LEU A 184 8.34 -2.60 -12.23
CA LEU A 184 8.08 -3.11 -13.57
C LEU A 184 7.71 -2.00 -14.56
N GLY A 185 8.52 -1.84 -15.61
CA GLY A 185 8.25 -0.99 -16.77
C GLY A 185 8.16 0.52 -16.47
N HIS A 186 7.59 1.27 -17.39
CA HIS A 186 7.39 2.72 -17.27
C HIS A 186 6.46 3.10 -16.11
N LEU A 187 5.44 2.26 -15.83
CA LEU A 187 4.55 2.53 -14.69
C LEU A 187 5.33 2.52 -13.38
N GLY A 188 6.21 1.54 -13.18
CA GLY A 188 7.03 1.46 -11.99
C GLY A 188 7.90 2.70 -11.79
N SER A 189 8.65 3.09 -12.82
CA SER A 189 9.53 4.26 -12.77
C SER A 189 8.76 5.57 -12.53
N ASN A 190 7.61 5.74 -13.19
CA ASN A 190 6.74 6.91 -12.98
C ASN A 190 6.14 6.93 -11.57
N THR A 191 5.75 5.77 -11.05
CA THR A 191 5.17 5.64 -9.71
C THR A 191 6.20 5.96 -8.63
N ASP A 192 7.41 5.41 -8.71
CA ASP A 192 8.52 5.70 -7.79
C ASP A 192 8.87 7.20 -7.77
N ARG A 193 8.80 7.86 -8.92
CA ARG A 193 9.09 9.29 -9.04
C ARG A 193 8.08 10.17 -8.30
N TRP A 194 6.82 9.78 -8.23
CA TRP A 194 5.75 10.65 -7.74
C TRP A 194 5.08 10.18 -6.45
N ALA A 195 5.26 8.92 -6.04
CA ALA A 195 4.75 8.42 -4.77
C ALA A 195 5.36 9.20 -3.60
N GLN A 196 4.60 9.40 -2.54
CA GLN A 196 5.12 9.91 -1.27
C GLN A 196 6.08 8.90 -0.64
N SER A 197 5.71 7.62 -0.71
CA SER A 197 6.58 6.54 -0.25
C SER A 197 6.45 5.32 -1.16
N THR A 198 7.58 4.68 -1.42
CA THR A 198 7.66 3.34 -2.03
C THR A 198 8.30 2.38 -1.05
N LEU A 199 7.61 1.29 -0.78
CA LEU A 199 8.02 0.22 0.11
C LEU A 199 8.33 -1.04 -0.70
N ILE A 200 9.32 -1.81 -0.29
CA ILE A 200 9.64 -3.10 -0.90
C ILE A 200 9.23 -4.23 0.03
N VAL A 201 8.53 -5.20 -0.55
CA VAL A 201 8.21 -6.46 0.11
C VAL A 201 9.02 -7.58 -0.54
N GLU A 202 9.83 -8.24 0.25
CA GLU A 202 10.69 -9.34 -0.17
C GLU A 202 10.37 -10.62 0.61
N LYS A 203 10.65 -11.76 -0.02
CA LYS A 203 10.63 -13.06 0.65
C LYS A 203 12.04 -13.55 0.86
N ASN A 204 12.46 -13.62 2.11
CA ASN A 204 13.66 -14.35 2.50
C ASN A 204 13.32 -15.83 2.62
N LYS A 205 13.76 -16.64 1.63
CA LYS A 205 13.44 -18.08 1.57
C LYS A 205 14.19 -18.89 2.63
N GLU A 206 15.43 -18.51 2.94
CA GLU A 206 16.29 -19.20 3.91
C GLU A 206 15.75 -19.03 5.33
N ALA A 207 15.46 -17.77 5.72
CA ALA A 207 14.87 -17.47 7.02
C ALA A 207 13.33 -17.66 7.06
N ARG A 208 12.69 -18.04 5.96
CA ARG A 208 11.23 -18.19 5.82
C ARG A 208 10.44 -16.93 6.22
N GLN A 209 11.05 -15.75 6.03
CA GLN A 209 10.48 -14.45 6.39
C GLN A 209 9.88 -13.75 5.17
N PHE A 210 8.88 -12.92 5.43
CA PHE A 210 8.44 -11.86 4.52
C PHE A 210 8.89 -10.53 5.14
N VAL A 211 9.60 -9.72 4.37
CA VAL A 211 10.27 -8.53 4.88
C VAL A 211 9.75 -7.29 4.18
N LEU A 212 9.33 -6.29 4.95
CA LEU A 212 8.96 -4.96 4.48
C LEU A 212 10.11 -4.00 4.75
N LYS A 213 10.53 -3.27 3.71
CA LYS A 213 11.64 -2.30 3.75
C LYS A 213 11.21 -0.97 3.14
N PRO A 214 11.75 0.16 3.59
CA PRO A 214 11.67 1.42 2.84
C PRO A 214 12.50 1.31 1.55
N LYS A 215 12.00 1.92 0.47
CA LYS A 215 12.76 2.16 -0.77
C LYS A 215 12.99 3.65 -0.96
N PHE A 216 11.90 4.42 -0.91
CA PHE A 216 11.91 5.88 -0.98
C PHE A 216 10.87 6.43 -0.01
N LEU A 217 11.30 7.24 0.93
CA LEU A 217 10.43 7.98 1.85
C LEU A 217 10.69 9.48 1.66
N ARG A 218 9.64 10.25 1.34
CA ARG A 218 9.78 11.71 1.15
C ARG A 218 9.54 12.50 2.42
N SER A 219 8.76 11.94 3.35
CA SER A 219 8.26 12.68 4.52
C SER A 219 8.91 12.23 5.82
N SER A 220 9.83 11.27 5.78
CA SER A 220 10.52 10.74 6.96
C SER A 220 11.83 10.06 6.59
N GLU A 221 12.64 9.78 7.61
CA GLU A 221 13.81 8.90 7.52
C GLU A 221 13.37 7.44 7.33
N ASP A 222 14.29 6.60 6.85
CA ASP A 222 14.07 5.17 6.72
C ASP A 222 13.80 4.52 8.08
N PHE A 223 13.02 3.46 8.06
CA PHE A 223 12.79 2.58 9.22
C PHE A 223 13.51 1.24 9.05
N GLU A 224 13.80 0.60 10.18
CA GLU A 224 14.40 -0.75 10.18
C GLU A 224 13.45 -1.78 9.53
N PRO A 225 13.99 -2.73 8.74
CA PRO A 225 13.17 -3.74 8.08
C PRO A 225 12.24 -4.48 9.04
N ILE A 226 10.98 -4.63 8.67
CA ILE A 226 9.99 -5.37 9.43
C ILE A 226 9.85 -6.76 8.82
N ALA A 227 10.15 -7.79 9.60
CA ALA A 227 10.00 -9.18 9.19
C ALA A 227 8.80 -9.83 9.85
N ILE A 228 8.02 -10.57 9.05
CA ILE A 228 6.90 -11.38 9.53
C ILE A 228 7.04 -12.82 9.06
N PHE A 229 6.49 -13.72 9.83
CA PHE A 229 6.48 -15.16 9.56
C PHE A 229 5.07 -15.72 9.77
N ASN A 230 4.70 -16.70 8.97
CA ASN A 230 3.46 -17.44 9.17
C ASN A 230 3.73 -18.78 9.82
N TYR A 231 3.20 -18.97 11.01
CA TYR A 231 3.23 -20.24 11.71
C TYR A 231 1.79 -20.71 11.94
N ASP A 232 1.45 -21.85 11.36
CA ASP A 232 0.12 -22.48 11.50
C ASP A 232 -1.05 -21.50 11.26
N GLY A 233 -0.95 -20.74 10.17
CA GLY A 233 -1.98 -19.75 9.80
C GLY A 233 -1.93 -18.42 10.56
N LYS A 234 -1.09 -18.32 11.60
CA LYS A 234 -0.93 -17.10 12.39
C LYS A 234 0.30 -16.31 11.93
N TRP A 235 0.09 -15.03 11.61
CA TRP A 235 1.18 -14.12 11.26
C TRP A 235 1.74 -13.46 12.51
N GLN A 236 3.06 -13.44 12.61
CA GLN A 236 3.78 -12.88 13.75
C GLN A 236 4.95 -12.03 13.25
N GLN A 237 5.22 -10.93 13.93
CA GLN A 237 6.45 -10.19 13.73
C GLN A 237 7.60 -10.93 14.40
N ILE A 238 8.72 -11.00 13.72
CA ILE A 238 9.93 -11.67 14.20
C ILE A 238 11.15 -10.77 13.96
N PRO A 239 12.27 -10.97 14.64
CA PRO A 239 13.51 -10.26 14.32
C PRO A 239 13.90 -10.45 12.86
N TYR A 240 14.35 -9.36 12.23
CA TYR A 240 14.86 -9.41 10.86
C TYR A 240 16.23 -10.08 10.84
N GLU A 241 16.35 -11.19 10.11
CA GLU A 241 17.61 -11.92 9.91
C GLU A 241 18.15 -11.60 8.51
N MET A 242 19.36 -11.02 8.46
CA MET A 242 20.08 -10.83 7.19
C MET A 242 20.70 -12.15 6.75
N THR A 243 20.57 -12.47 5.45
CA THR A 243 21.28 -13.60 4.85
C THR A 243 22.77 -13.29 4.76
N VAL A 244 23.62 -14.34 4.76
CA VAL A 244 25.07 -14.23 4.62
C VAL A 244 25.48 -13.40 3.39
N GLN A 245 24.73 -13.51 2.27
CA GLN A 245 24.98 -12.71 1.05
C GLN A 245 24.69 -11.21 1.22
N GLN A 246 23.77 -10.82 2.09
CA GLN A 246 23.48 -9.42 2.39
C GLN A 246 24.57 -8.80 3.26
N THR A 247 25.16 -9.58 4.16
CA THR A 247 26.26 -9.16 5.04
C THR A 247 27.52 -8.81 4.24
N PHE A 248 27.83 -9.55 3.16
CA PHE A 248 28.99 -9.26 2.30
C PHE A 248 28.82 -8.04 1.38
N LYS A 249 27.61 -7.67 1.02
CA LYS A 249 27.36 -6.46 0.18
C LYS A 249 27.47 -5.13 0.96
N THR A 250 27.19 -5.14 2.26
CA THR A 250 27.29 -3.97 3.12
C THR A 250 28.72 -3.70 3.61
N GLY A 251 29.63 -4.67 3.52
CA GLY A 251 31.03 -4.58 3.94
C GLY A 251 32.00 -4.05 2.87
N LYS A 252 31.55 -3.66 1.67
CA LYS A 252 32.36 -3.00 0.65
C LYS A 252 31.98 -1.52 0.59
N LYS A 253 32.61 -0.75 1.44
CA LYS A 253 32.85 0.69 1.27
C LYS A 253 34.32 0.90 0.97
#